data_04f0509fd0a1f7c24b5ac5fecd9314a8
#
_entry.id   04f0509fd0a1f7c24b5ac5fecd9314a8
#
_cell.length_a   1.000
_cell.length_b   1.000
_cell.length_c   1.000
_cell.angle_alpha   90.00
_cell.angle_beta   90.00
_cell.angle_gamma   90.00
#
_symmetry.space_group_name_H-M   'P 1'
#
loop_
_entity.id
_entity.type
_entity.pdbx_description
1 polymer ?
#
loop_
_entity_poly.entity_id
_entity_poly.type
_entity_poly.pdbx_seq_one_letter_code
_entity_poly.pdbx_strand_id
1 'polypeptide(L)'
;MKVTGINGKENTWNLNGYSVAANDQRKRSKFHLRARELLKEMYHSYRILEEVKLPGSTLSHRKGVLYLDFLIPQIKLAIEVHGQQHYEFNKFFHKNKADFALAQSKDDDKIKWCELNKVDLVILKYSDTDEQWRDQIENGE
;
A
#
# COMPACT_ATOMS: atom_id res chain seq x y z
N MET A 1 -6.25 -1.14 -17.68
CA MET A 1 -4.79 -1.26 -17.58
C MET A 1 -4.40 -2.71 -17.40
N LYS A 2 -3.38 -3.17 -18.09
CA LYS A 2 -2.89 -4.55 -17.97
C LYS A 2 -1.72 -4.61 -17.00
N VAL A 3 -1.72 -5.61 -16.14
CA VAL A 3 -0.65 -5.85 -15.15
C VAL A 3 -0.26 -7.33 -15.14
N THR A 4 0.93 -7.60 -14.62
CA THR A 4 1.43 -8.97 -14.47
C THR A 4 1.34 -9.36 -12.99
N GLY A 5 0.68 -10.47 -12.72
CA GLY A 5 0.63 -11.02 -11.37
C GLY A 5 1.96 -11.66 -10.95
N ILE A 6 2.11 -11.94 -9.66
CA ILE A 6 3.31 -12.61 -9.14
C ILE A 6 3.48 -14.00 -9.76
N ASN A 7 2.37 -14.63 -10.15
CA ASN A 7 2.37 -15.93 -10.83
C ASN A 7 2.74 -15.84 -12.31
N GLY A 8 3.07 -14.67 -12.84
CA GLY A 8 3.43 -14.44 -14.22
C GLY A 8 2.26 -14.28 -15.18
N LYS A 9 1.02 -14.37 -14.71
CA LYS A 9 -0.17 -14.25 -15.56
C LYS A 9 -0.59 -12.80 -15.71
N GLU A 10 -1.08 -12.46 -16.91
CA GLU A 10 -1.64 -11.14 -17.19
C GLU A 10 -3.01 -10.98 -16.54
N ASN A 11 -3.25 -9.81 -15.97
CA ASN A 11 -4.51 -9.45 -15.32
C ASN A 11 -4.93 -8.05 -15.76
N THR A 12 -6.22 -7.75 -15.66
CA THR A 12 -6.75 -6.40 -15.86
C THR A 12 -6.84 -5.69 -14.52
N TRP A 13 -6.24 -4.50 -14.42
CA TRP A 13 -6.31 -3.68 -13.22
C TRP A 13 -7.43 -2.64 -13.39
N ASN A 14 -8.56 -2.91 -12.76
CA ASN A 14 -9.71 -1.99 -12.78
C ASN A 14 -9.58 -1.05 -11.58
N LEU A 15 -9.33 0.22 -11.85
CA LEU A 15 -9.14 1.24 -10.82
C LEU A 15 -10.38 2.08 -10.55
N ASN A 16 -11.54 1.68 -11.07
CA ASN A 16 -12.79 2.37 -10.79
C ASN A 16 -13.27 2.02 -9.38
N GLY A 17 -13.83 3.02 -8.68
CA GLY A 17 -14.44 2.79 -7.37
C GLY A 17 -13.50 2.87 -6.17
N TYR A 18 -12.24 3.17 -6.37
CA TYR A 18 -11.27 3.27 -5.29
C TYR A 18 -11.02 4.70 -4.79
N SER A 19 -11.69 5.68 -5.35
CA SER A 19 -11.53 7.08 -4.94
C SER A 19 -11.93 7.29 -3.49
N VAL A 20 -11.17 8.10 -2.77
CA VAL A 20 -11.51 8.47 -1.40
C VAL A 20 -12.79 9.30 -1.43
N ALA A 21 -13.83 8.81 -0.78
CA ALA A 21 -15.04 9.60 -0.59
C ALA A 21 -14.80 10.64 0.50
N ALA A 22 -15.27 11.87 0.28
CA ALA A 22 -15.13 12.91 1.28
C ALA A 22 -15.79 12.54 2.61
N ASN A 23 -16.74 11.61 2.55
CA ASN A 23 -17.51 11.13 3.70
C ASN A 23 -17.15 9.70 4.10
N ASP A 24 -15.95 9.24 3.78
CA ASP A 24 -15.48 7.89 4.17
C ASP A 24 -15.48 7.79 5.69
N GLN A 25 -16.31 6.91 6.22
CA GLN A 25 -16.49 6.73 7.65
C GLN A 25 -15.84 5.45 8.18
N ARG A 26 -15.12 4.72 7.32
CA ARG A 26 -14.41 3.52 7.73
C ARG A 26 -13.28 3.88 8.70
N LYS A 27 -13.14 3.05 9.73
CA LYS A 27 -12.06 3.23 10.69
C LYS A 27 -10.70 3.02 10.05
N ARG A 28 -9.79 3.98 10.24
CA ARG A 28 -8.42 3.92 9.74
C ARG A 28 -7.45 4.18 10.90
N SER A 29 -6.23 3.67 10.80
CA SER A 29 -5.20 4.00 11.77
C SER A 29 -4.85 5.50 11.69
N LYS A 30 -4.33 6.04 12.79
CA LYS A 30 -3.88 7.44 12.81
C LYS A 30 -2.80 7.72 11.76
N PHE A 31 -1.95 6.73 11.49
CA PHE A 31 -0.89 6.87 10.49
C PHE A 31 -1.46 6.87 9.07
N HIS A 32 -2.48 6.08 8.81
CA HIS A 32 -3.18 6.10 7.53
C HIS A 32 -3.83 7.47 7.28
N LEU A 33 -4.52 8.01 8.28
CA LEU A 33 -5.14 9.34 8.17
C LEU A 33 -4.12 10.45 8.00
N ARG A 34 -2.99 10.35 8.68
CA ARG A 34 -1.88 11.30 8.55
C ARG A 34 -1.32 11.28 7.13
N ALA A 35 -1.12 10.09 6.56
CA ALA A 35 -0.66 9.94 5.18
C ALA A 35 -1.68 10.49 4.18
N ARG A 36 -2.97 10.23 4.41
CA ARG A 36 -4.05 10.75 3.55
C ARG A 36 -3.97 12.27 3.44
N GLU A 37 -3.86 12.96 4.57
CA GLU A 37 -3.83 14.42 4.58
C GLU A 37 -2.57 14.96 3.88
N LEU A 38 -1.43 14.32 4.10
CA LEU A 38 -0.18 14.69 3.45
C LEU A 38 -0.26 14.53 1.93
N LEU A 39 -0.81 13.41 1.46
CA LEU A 39 -0.97 13.15 0.03
C LEU A 39 -1.95 14.11 -0.63
N LYS A 40 -3.03 14.46 0.05
CA LYS A 40 -3.97 15.47 -0.45
C LYS A 40 -3.30 16.83 -0.63
N GLU A 41 -2.43 17.20 0.30
CA GLU A 41 -1.69 18.45 0.23
C GLU A 41 -0.68 18.45 -0.92
N MET A 42 0.07 17.35 -1.07
CA MET A 42 1.12 17.23 -2.09
C MET A 42 0.56 17.04 -3.49
N TYR A 43 -0.55 16.32 -3.63
CA TYR A 43 -1.13 15.90 -4.92
C TYR A 43 -2.60 16.28 -5.03
N HIS A 44 -2.95 17.52 -4.68
CA HIS A 44 -4.34 17.99 -4.62
C HIS A 44 -5.08 17.93 -5.97
N SER A 45 -4.36 17.91 -7.09
CA SER A 45 -4.96 17.83 -8.42
C SER A 45 -4.95 16.41 -9.00
N TYR A 46 -4.42 15.44 -8.25
CA TYR A 46 -4.37 14.05 -8.68
C TYR A 46 -5.46 13.23 -8.01
N ARG A 47 -5.80 12.14 -8.68
CA ARG A 47 -6.71 11.15 -8.14
C ARG A 47 -5.93 10.27 -7.16
N ILE A 48 -6.34 10.24 -5.89
CA ILE A 48 -5.71 9.41 -4.86
C ILE A 48 -6.68 8.28 -4.51
N LEU A 49 -6.25 7.04 -4.75
CA LEU A 49 -7.05 5.85 -4.47
C LEU A 49 -6.57 5.19 -3.18
N GLU A 50 -7.49 4.56 -2.43
CA GLU A 50 -7.17 3.87 -1.17
C GLU A 50 -7.62 2.43 -1.21
N GLU A 51 -6.91 1.56 -0.49
CA GLU A 51 -7.24 0.14 -0.36
C GLU A 51 -7.39 -0.54 -1.72
N VAL A 52 -6.39 -0.37 -2.56
CA VAL A 52 -6.43 -0.81 -3.95
C VAL A 52 -5.95 -2.25 -4.07
N LYS A 53 -6.78 -3.12 -4.63
CA LYS A 53 -6.44 -4.53 -4.87
C LYS A 53 -5.33 -4.65 -5.90
N LEU A 54 -4.43 -5.61 -5.67
CA LEU A 54 -3.37 -5.96 -6.61
C LEU A 54 -3.73 -7.27 -7.32
N PRO A 55 -4.21 -7.20 -8.57
CA PRO A 55 -4.60 -8.40 -9.31
C PRO A 55 -3.41 -9.34 -9.50
N GLY A 56 -3.64 -10.64 -9.28
CA GLY A 56 -2.59 -11.62 -9.41
C GLY A 56 -1.62 -11.68 -8.23
N SER A 57 -2.01 -11.14 -7.08
CA SER A 57 -1.18 -11.18 -5.86
C SER A 57 -1.53 -12.35 -4.94
N THR A 58 -2.53 -13.15 -5.30
CA THR A 58 -2.90 -14.35 -4.53
C THR A 58 -1.91 -15.48 -4.83
N LEU A 59 -1.35 -16.07 -3.78
CA LEU A 59 -0.43 -17.20 -3.89
C LEU A 59 -1.07 -18.45 -3.26
N SER A 60 -0.59 -19.64 -3.65
CA SER A 60 -1.15 -20.92 -3.19
C SER A 60 -1.14 -21.10 -1.68
N HIS A 61 -0.18 -20.46 -1.00
CA HIS A 61 -0.02 -20.54 0.47
C HIS A 61 -0.73 -19.42 1.22
N ARG A 62 -1.45 -18.53 0.51
CA ARG A 62 -2.09 -17.37 1.12
C ARG A 62 -3.47 -17.17 0.51
N LYS A 63 -4.46 -16.91 1.37
CA LYS A 63 -5.82 -16.61 0.95
C LYS A 63 -5.97 -15.13 0.64
N GLY A 64 -6.68 -14.82 -0.44
CA GLY A 64 -7.04 -13.46 -0.81
C GLY A 64 -5.93 -12.69 -1.51
N VAL A 65 -6.30 -11.55 -2.07
CA VAL A 65 -5.39 -10.64 -2.76
C VAL A 65 -4.78 -9.65 -1.78
N LEU A 66 -3.67 -9.04 -2.19
CA LEU A 66 -3.05 -7.96 -1.42
C LEU A 66 -3.65 -6.62 -1.82
N TYR A 67 -3.52 -5.63 -0.92
CA TYR A 67 -4.04 -4.26 -1.11
C TYR A 67 -2.91 -3.27 -0.89
N LEU A 68 -2.94 -2.17 -1.66
CA LEU A 68 -2.10 -0.99 -1.41
C LEU A 68 -2.89 -0.01 -0.56
N ASP A 69 -2.23 0.64 0.40
CA ASP A 69 -2.88 1.68 1.18
C ASP A 69 -3.30 2.85 0.30
N PHE A 70 -2.42 3.32 -0.58
CA PHE A 70 -2.69 4.41 -1.50
C PHE A 70 -2.07 4.16 -2.86
N LEU A 71 -2.73 4.64 -3.91
CA LEU A 71 -2.22 4.65 -5.27
C LEU A 71 -2.60 5.96 -5.95
N ILE A 72 -1.63 6.58 -6.60
CA ILE A 72 -1.86 7.73 -7.49
C ILE A 72 -1.58 7.23 -8.91
N PRO A 73 -2.63 6.83 -9.66
CA PRO A 73 -2.43 6.12 -10.93
C PRO A 73 -1.79 6.97 -12.02
N GLN A 74 -2.01 8.28 -12.02
CA GLN A 74 -1.47 9.17 -13.05
C GLN A 74 0.06 9.16 -13.10
N ILE A 75 0.71 8.94 -11.96
CA ILE A 75 2.18 8.91 -11.86
C ILE A 75 2.70 7.55 -11.42
N LYS A 76 1.83 6.54 -11.35
CA LYS A 76 2.17 5.17 -10.93
C LYS A 76 2.95 5.15 -9.61
N LEU A 77 2.46 5.89 -8.64
CA LEU A 77 3.05 5.99 -7.31
C LEU A 77 2.15 5.30 -6.30
N ALA A 78 2.70 4.33 -5.58
CA ALA A 78 2.03 3.60 -4.53
C ALA A 78 2.65 3.96 -3.18
N ILE A 79 1.83 4.10 -2.17
CA ILE A 79 2.24 4.44 -0.82
C ILE A 79 1.71 3.38 0.14
N GLU A 80 2.60 2.86 0.99
CA GLU A 80 2.25 1.98 2.10
C GLU A 80 2.65 2.63 3.41
N VAL A 81 1.78 2.55 4.40
CA VAL A 81 2.04 3.12 5.73
C VAL A 81 2.25 1.98 6.70
N HIS A 82 3.46 1.84 7.20
CA HIS A 82 3.83 0.73 8.07
C HIS A 82 3.89 1.16 9.52
N GLY A 83 2.99 0.61 10.34
CA GLY A 83 3.03 0.76 11.79
C GLY A 83 4.08 -0.15 12.41
N GLN A 84 4.18 -0.09 13.74
CA GLN A 84 5.18 -0.87 14.48
C GLN A 84 5.10 -2.37 14.21
N GLN A 85 3.89 -2.90 14.00
CA GLN A 85 3.67 -4.32 13.76
C GLN A 85 4.35 -4.87 12.49
N HIS A 86 4.75 -4.01 11.57
CA HIS A 86 5.48 -4.42 10.37
C HIS A 86 6.96 -4.68 10.63
N TYR A 87 7.50 -4.18 11.74
CA TYR A 87 8.93 -4.24 12.05
C TYR A 87 9.24 -5.13 13.24
N GLU A 88 8.29 -5.29 14.16
CA GLU A 88 8.49 -6.02 15.41
C GLU A 88 7.34 -6.98 15.66
N PHE A 89 7.66 -8.16 16.21
CA PHE A 89 6.64 -9.07 16.70
C PHE A 89 5.89 -8.40 17.84
N ASN A 90 4.55 -8.37 17.76
CA ASN A 90 3.70 -7.75 18.77
C ASN A 90 2.49 -8.64 19.00
N LYS A 91 2.33 -9.17 20.22
CA LYS A 91 1.24 -10.08 20.58
C LYS A 91 -0.14 -9.47 20.39
N PHE A 92 -0.26 -8.16 20.41
CA PHE A 92 -1.52 -7.46 20.16
C PHE A 92 -1.98 -7.60 18.70
N PHE A 93 -1.03 -7.57 17.75
CA PHE A 93 -1.33 -7.66 16.33
C PHE A 93 -1.08 -9.05 15.75
N HIS A 94 -0.26 -9.88 16.41
CA HIS A 94 0.15 -11.19 15.91
C HIS A 94 -0.10 -12.25 16.95
N LYS A 95 -0.82 -13.30 16.56
CA LYS A 95 -1.08 -14.43 17.47
C LYS A 95 0.22 -15.13 17.86
N ASN A 96 1.16 -15.24 16.92
CA ASN A 96 2.42 -15.92 17.13
C ASN A 96 3.46 -15.42 16.10
N LYS A 97 4.68 -15.95 16.19
CA LYS A 97 5.76 -15.56 15.28
C LYS A 97 5.50 -15.96 13.82
N ALA A 98 4.72 -17.02 13.59
CA ALA A 98 4.34 -17.42 12.24
C ALA A 98 3.44 -16.39 11.59
N ASP A 99 2.50 -15.79 12.33
CA ASP A 99 1.64 -14.70 11.84
C ASP A 99 2.48 -13.48 11.48
N PHE A 100 3.49 -13.16 12.29
CA PHE A 100 4.40 -12.06 12.00
C PHE A 100 5.21 -12.31 10.72
N ALA A 101 5.74 -13.52 10.56
CA ALA A 101 6.47 -13.90 9.35
C ALA A 101 5.58 -13.84 8.11
N LEU A 102 4.30 -14.24 8.23
CA LEU A 102 3.34 -14.14 7.14
C LEU A 102 3.08 -12.68 6.74
N ALA A 103 2.96 -11.80 7.72
CA ALA A 103 2.77 -10.37 7.46
C ALA A 103 3.96 -9.78 6.71
N GLN A 104 5.19 -10.14 7.09
CA GLN A 104 6.40 -9.71 6.38
C GLN A 104 6.44 -10.25 4.96
N SER A 105 6.02 -11.50 4.75
CA SER A 105 5.94 -12.10 3.42
C SER A 105 4.97 -11.35 2.51
N LYS A 106 3.85 -10.89 3.05
CA LYS A 106 2.88 -10.07 2.29
C LYS A 106 3.50 -8.75 1.87
N ASP A 107 4.26 -8.10 2.74
CA ASP A 107 4.95 -6.85 2.43
C ASP A 107 5.95 -7.05 1.30
N ASP A 108 6.73 -8.14 1.35
CA ASP A 108 7.70 -8.48 0.30
C ASP A 108 7.00 -8.74 -1.04
N ASP A 109 5.87 -9.41 -1.03
CA ASP A 109 5.09 -9.70 -2.24
C ASP A 109 4.51 -8.41 -2.87
N LYS A 110 4.12 -7.45 -2.06
CA LYS A 110 3.68 -6.14 -2.57
C LYS A 110 4.82 -5.42 -3.29
N ILE A 111 6.00 -5.44 -2.71
CA ILE A 111 7.21 -4.86 -3.32
C ILE A 111 7.47 -5.52 -4.67
N LYS A 112 7.46 -6.84 -4.71
CA LYS A 112 7.69 -7.61 -5.92
C LYS A 112 6.65 -7.30 -7.00
N TRP A 113 5.36 -7.23 -6.62
CA TRP A 113 4.28 -6.92 -7.55
C TRP A 113 4.46 -5.53 -8.16
N CYS A 114 4.80 -4.55 -7.34
CA CYS A 114 5.03 -3.18 -7.81
C CYS A 114 6.23 -3.10 -8.76
N GLU A 115 7.31 -3.80 -8.45
CA GLU A 115 8.48 -3.86 -9.34
C GLU A 115 8.14 -4.46 -10.69
N LEU A 116 7.38 -5.57 -10.71
CA LEU A 116 6.95 -6.23 -11.95
C LEU A 116 6.12 -5.29 -12.84
N ASN A 117 5.35 -4.41 -12.25
CA ASN A 117 4.41 -3.55 -12.96
C ASN A 117 4.88 -2.10 -13.08
N LYS A 118 6.13 -1.84 -12.74
CA LYS A 118 6.75 -0.50 -12.82
C LYS A 118 5.96 0.55 -12.05
N VAL A 119 5.48 0.16 -10.87
CA VAL A 119 4.84 1.06 -9.92
C VAL A 119 5.88 1.40 -8.86
N ASP A 120 6.12 2.69 -8.66
CA ASP A 120 7.04 3.16 -7.62
C ASP A 120 6.37 3.00 -6.26
N LEU A 121 6.93 2.20 -5.38
CA LEU A 121 6.38 1.96 -4.06
C LEU A 121 7.22 2.68 -3.00
N VAL A 122 6.56 3.55 -2.24
CA VAL A 122 7.16 4.25 -1.10
C VAL A 122 6.55 3.71 0.18
N ILE A 123 7.39 3.27 1.10
CA ILE A 123 6.97 2.77 2.41
C ILE A 123 7.26 3.85 3.45
N LEU A 124 6.21 4.31 4.12
CA LEU A 124 6.29 5.34 5.15
C LEU A 124 6.29 4.68 6.51
N LYS A 125 7.37 4.86 7.25
CA LYS A 125 7.51 4.26 8.59
C LYS A 125 6.83 5.14 9.64
N TYR A 126 6.11 4.48 10.54
CA TYR A 126 5.34 5.15 11.61
C TYR A 126 6.17 6.12 12.45
N SER A 127 7.46 5.85 12.63
CA SER A 127 8.34 6.66 13.48
C SER A 127 8.93 7.89 12.79
N ASP A 128 8.70 8.04 11.48
CA ASP A 128 9.24 9.17 10.73
C ASP A 128 8.32 10.38 10.82
N THR A 129 8.90 11.58 10.67
CA THR A 129 8.17 12.85 10.68
C THR A 129 7.45 13.08 9.35
N ASP A 130 6.51 14.04 9.33
CA ASP A 130 5.82 14.44 8.10
C ASP A 130 6.81 14.95 7.06
N GLU A 131 7.83 15.69 7.47
CA GLU A 131 8.86 16.18 6.57
C GLU A 131 9.65 15.06 5.93
N GLN A 132 10.03 14.05 6.73
CA GLN A 132 10.70 12.85 6.22
C GLN A 132 9.81 12.08 5.26
N TRP A 133 8.53 11.93 5.57
CA TRP A 133 7.55 11.29 4.68
C TRP A 133 7.44 12.05 3.36
N ARG A 134 7.37 13.37 3.43
CA ARG A 134 7.27 14.22 2.23
C ARG A 134 8.48 14.04 1.32
N ASP A 135 9.67 14.04 1.91
CA ASP A 135 10.92 13.83 1.16
C ASP A 135 10.96 12.45 0.51
N GLN A 136 10.54 11.41 1.23
CA GLN A 136 10.52 10.05 0.70
C GLN A 136 9.54 9.91 -0.46
N ILE A 137 8.38 10.53 -0.38
CA ILE A 137 7.37 10.50 -1.44
C ILE A 137 7.89 11.23 -2.68
N GLU A 138 8.46 12.40 -2.51
CA GLU A 138 9.02 13.20 -3.62
C GLU A 138 10.14 12.45 -4.34
N ASN A 139 11.00 11.77 -3.60
CA ASN A 139 12.12 11.01 -4.16
C ASN A 139 11.69 9.69 -4.78
N GLY A 140 10.49 9.20 -4.44
CA GLY A 140 9.94 7.96 -4.98
C GLY A 140 9.27 8.11 -6.33
N GLU A 141 9.01 9.33 -6.76
CA GLU A 141 8.38 9.57 -8.06
C GLU A 141 9.25 9.18 -9.24
#